data_ad116d9b4bfd37c1b2e02f46f9f5132b
#
_entry.id   ad116d9b4bfd37c1b2e02f46f9f5132b
#
_cell.length_a   1.000
_cell.length_b   1.000
_cell.length_c   1.000
_cell.angle_alpha   90.00
_cell.angle_beta   90.00
_cell.angle_gamma   90.00
#
_symmetry.space_group_name_H-M   'P 1'
#
loop_
_entity.id
_entity.type
_entity.pdbx_description
1 polymer ?
#
loop_
_entity_poly.entity_id
_entity_poly.type
_entity_poly.pdbx_seq_one_letter_code
_entity_poly.pdbx_strand_id
1 'polypeptide(L)'
;MLQHLKLIGVVLLTLYAVPTNSQSFRIESSPKYDRDLFGGWSDTDRDCQNMRHELLQDLSTAVVSFSRNTCRVTRGRWLDPYTDKIFFESRLLDIDHLVPLKYGWDRGAHAWTAKKRHQFSNDPINLFAVEKSVNRQKSAYGPTQWLPPNIKFRCQYILRFQRVVKLYGLSQSTDELHKIGQIQYQYCN
;
A
#
# COMPACT_ATOMS: atom_id res chain seq x y z
N MET A 1 79.37 38.77 -33.20
CA MET A 1 79.01 38.34 -31.83
C MET A 1 77.49 38.67 -31.66
N LEU A 2 76.62 37.72 -31.91
CA LEU A 2 75.13 37.90 -31.68
C LEU A 2 74.75 37.22 -30.35
N GLN A 3 74.25 38.00 -29.40
CA GLN A 3 73.72 37.51 -28.15
C GLN A 3 72.22 37.15 -28.38
N HIS A 4 71.88 35.89 -28.14
CA HIS A 4 70.49 35.40 -28.14
C HIS A 4 69.88 35.68 -26.79
N LEU A 5 68.88 36.58 -26.77
CA LEU A 5 67.98 36.85 -25.63
C LEU A 5 66.92 35.82 -25.56
N LYS A 6 66.90 34.92 -24.56
CA LYS A 6 65.81 33.95 -24.30
C LYS A 6 64.70 34.63 -23.51
N LEU A 7 63.53 34.84 -24.12
CA LEU A 7 62.30 35.21 -23.41
C LEU A 7 61.74 33.98 -22.70
N ILE A 8 61.67 34.02 -21.39
CA ILE A 8 60.98 33.02 -20.54
C ILE A 8 59.52 33.52 -20.41
N GLY A 9 58.60 32.86 -21.12
CA GLY A 9 57.17 33.12 -20.96
C GLY A 9 56.66 32.49 -19.65
N VAL A 10 56.19 33.32 -18.73
CA VAL A 10 55.48 32.86 -17.52
C VAL A 10 54.04 32.63 -17.87
N VAL A 11 53.61 31.36 -17.88
CA VAL A 11 52.19 30.99 -18.03
C VAL A 11 51.51 31.10 -16.66
N LEU A 12 50.68 32.10 -16.48
CA LEU A 12 49.79 32.21 -15.31
C LEU A 12 48.60 31.25 -15.51
N LEU A 13 48.60 30.13 -14.76
CA LEU A 13 47.41 29.30 -14.64
C LEU A 13 46.41 29.94 -13.68
N THR A 14 45.34 30.52 -14.20
CA THR A 14 44.22 30.97 -13.40
C THR A 14 43.33 29.78 -13.03
N LEU A 15 43.36 29.37 -11.75
CA LEU A 15 42.44 28.38 -11.18
C LEU A 15 41.06 28.98 -11.05
N TYR A 16 40.12 28.58 -11.91
CA TYR A 16 38.72 28.88 -11.74
C TYR A 16 38.14 27.95 -10.67
N ALA A 17 37.78 28.47 -9.52
CA ALA A 17 37.01 27.76 -8.50
C ALA A 17 35.59 27.59 -9.01
N VAL A 18 35.18 26.34 -9.30
CA VAL A 18 33.78 25.99 -9.60
C VAL A 18 33.04 25.95 -8.27
N PRO A 19 31.97 26.76 -8.10
CA PRO A 19 31.15 26.67 -6.89
C PRO A 19 30.45 25.32 -6.84
N THR A 20 30.81 24.48 -5.89
CA THR A 20 30.10 23.25 -5.56
C THR A 20 28.82 23.64 -4.83
N ASN A 21 27.73 23.75 -5.58
CA ASN A 21 26.41 23.97 -4.99
C ASN A 21 25.95 22.64 -4.35
N SER A 22 26.32 22.41 -3.10
CA SER A 22 25.80 21.31 -2.29
C SER A 22 24.38 21.61 -1.90
N GLN A 23 23.42 21.32 -2.78
CA GLN A 23 22.03 21.24 -2.40
C GLN A 23 21.90 20.09 -1.40
N SER A 24 21.79 20.42 -0.12
CA SER A 24 21.40 19.46 0.91
C SER A 24 19.99 18.94 0.55
N PHE A 25 19.94 17.70 0.10
CA PHE A 25 18.69 16.98 -0.11
C PHE A 25 18.03 16.84 1.27
N ARG A 26 17.12 17.75 1.59
CA ARG A 26 16.23 17.57 2.75
C ARG A 26 15.32 16.40 2.40
N ILE A 27 15.48 15.29 3.08
CA ILE A 27 14.48 14.24 3.12
C ILE A 27 13.30 14.86 3.86
N GLU A 28 12.35 15.43 3.10
CA GLU A 28 11.08 15.85 3.68
C GLU A 28 10.41 14.59 4.22
N SER A 29 10.19 14.56 5.53
CA SER A 29 9.38 13.52 6.15
C SER A 29 7.99 13.55 5.53
N SER A 30 7.46 12.38 5.15
CA SER A 30 6.09 12.28 4.64
C SER A 30 5.13 13.03 5.55
N PRO A 31 4.17 13.78 5.02
CA PRO A 31 3.18 14.48 5.84
C PRO A 31 2.45 13.48 6.74
N LYS A 32 1.96 13.96 7.89
CA LYS A 32 1.21 13.13 8.83
C LYS A 32 0.09 12.38 8.10
N TYR A 33 -0.03 11.09 8.35
CA TYR A 33 -1.09 10.27 7.77
C TYR A 33 -2.47 10.78 8.18
N ASP A 34 -3.31 10.95 7.19
CA ASP A 34 -4.72 11.27 7.35
C ASP A 34 -5.56 10.31 6.50
N ARG A 35 -6.39 9.51 7.17
CA ARG A 35 -7.26 8.52 6.52
C ARG A 35 -8.33 9.17 5.65
N ASP A 36 -8.83 10.34 6.06
CA ASP A 36 -9.95 11.01 5.38
C ASP A 36 -9.56 11.46 3.97
N LEU A 37 -8.27 11.66 3.72
CA LEU A 37 -7.75 11.98 2.39
C LEU A 37 -7.89 10.85 1.36
N PHE A 38 -8.23 9.62 1.78
CA PHE A 38 -8.56 8.52 0.87
C PHE A 38 -10.04 8.47 0.50
N GLY A 39 -10.86 9.32 1.10
CA GLY A 39 -12.32 9.30 0.97
C GLY A 39 -12.96 8.14 1.73
N GLY A 40 -14.27 8.09 1.75
CA GLY A 40 -15.03 6.99 2.33
C GLY A 40 -15.25 5.84 1.33
N TRP A 41 -16.08 4.88 1.72
CA TRP A 41 -16.58 3.86 0.81
C TRP A 41 -17.45 4.51 -0.26
N SER A 42 -17.13 4.24 -1.54
CA SER A 42 -17.95 4.73 -2.67
C SER A 42 -19.29 4.02 -2.74
N ASP A 43 -20.29 4.74 -3.18
CA ASP A 43 -21.59 4.27 -3.62
C ASP A 43 -21.77 4.85 -5.03
N THR A 44 -21.32 4.09 -6.04
CA THR A 44 -21.14 4.61 -7.40
C THR A 44 -22.47 4.66 -8.17
N ASP A 45 -23.34 3.69 -7.97
CA ASP A 45 -24.66 3.57 -8.64
C ASP A 45 -25.76 4.22 -7.81
N ARG A 46 -25.48 4.65 -6.58
CA ARG A 46 -26.39 5.35 -5.67
C ARG A 46 -27.60 4.50 -5.24
N ASP A 47 -27.38 3.22 -5.08
CA ASP A 47 -28.40 2.29 -4.59
C ASP A 47 -28.46 2.24 -3.05
N CYS A 48 -27.67 3.07 -2.36
CA CYS A 48 -27.40 3.14 -0.92
C CYS A 48 -26.50 2.03 -0.35
N GLN A 49 -26.05 1.09 -1.15
CA GLN A 49 -25.05 0.13 -0.77
C GLN A 49 -23.67 0.67 -1.18
N ASN A 50 -22.84 0.97 -0.21
CA ASN A 50 -21.49 1.41 -0.53
C ASN A 50 -20.59 0.19 -0.80
N MET A 51 -19.37 0.44 -1.32
CA MET A 51 -18.38 -0.59 -1.68
C MET A 51 -18.18 -1.67 -0.61
N ARG A 52 -18.31 -1.35 0.68
CA ARG A 52 -18.25 -2.36 1.75
C ARG A 52 -19.38 -3.39 1.61
N HIS A 53 -20.61 -2.95 1.33
CA HIS A 53 -21.79 -3.83 1.27
C HIS A 53 -21.89 -4.55 -0.07
N GLU A 54 -21.49 -3.89 -1.16
CA GLU A 54 -21.32 -4.54 -2.47
C GLU A 54 -20.31 -5.68 -2.38
N LEU A 55 -19.14 -5.42 -1.81
CA LEU A 55 -18.09 -6.44 -1.65
C LEU A 55 -18.54 -7.61 -0.74
N LEU A 56 -19.28 -7.34 0.33
CA LEU A 56 -19.82 -8.40 1.18
C LEU A 56 -20.86 -9.25 0.43
N GLN A 57 -21.63 -8.67 -0.48
CA GLN A 57 -22.52 -9.40 -1.35
C GLN A 57 -21.76 -10.29 -2.33
N ASP A 58 -20.76 -9.73 -3.01
CA ASP A 58 -19.95 -10.43 -4.02
C ASP A 58 -19.12 -11.59 -3.43
N LEU A 59 -18.59 -11.40 -2.23
CA LEU A 59 -17.77 -12.41 -1.56
C LEU A 59 -18.56 -13.48 -0.81
N SER A 60 -19.87 -13.32 -0.68
CA SER A 60 -20.69 -14.32 0.01
C SER A 60 -20.89 -15.56 -0.86
N THR A 61 -20.63 -16.73 -0.27
CA THR A 61 -20.88 -18.04 -0.91
C THR A 61 -22.30 -18.58 -0.67
N ALA A 62 -23.18 -17.77 -0.06
CA ALA A 62 -24.59 -18.04 0.12
C ALA A 62 -25.40 -16.77 -0.14
N VAL A 63 -26.71 -16.92 -0.36
CA VAL A 63 -27.62 -15.78 -0.50
C VAL A 63 -27.50 -14.87 0.72
N VAL A 64 -27.34 -13.57 0.48
CA VAL A 64 -27.22 -12.57 1.55
C VAL A 64 -28.57 -12.08 2.03
N SER A 65 -28.62 -11.65 3.29
CA SER A 65 -29.77 -10.92 3.84
C SER A 65 -29.40 -9.47 4.08
N PHE A 66 -30.37 -8.60 3.88
CA PHE A 66 -30.17 -7.15 4.02
C PHE A 66 -30.88 -6.58 5.27
N SER A 67 -30.53 -5.36 5.64
CA SER A 67 -31.32 -4.53 6.55
C SER A 67 -32.67 -4.16 5.95
N ARG A 68 -33.61 -3.65 6.77
CA ARG A 68 -34.96 -3.30 6.31
C ARG A 68 -34.98 -2.32 5.12
N ASN A 69 -34.04 -1.42 5.07
CA ASN A 69 -33.88 -0.44 3.98
C ASN A 69 -33.02 -0.95 2.82
N THR A 70 -32.65 -2.22 2.82
CA THR A 70 -31.80 -2.89 1.81
C THR A 70 -30.37 -2.34 1.66
N CYS A 71 -30.01 -1.25 2.36
CA CYS A 71 -28.72 -0.58 2.20
C CYS A 71 -27.54 -1.33 2.84
N ARG A 72 -27.78 -2.36 3.66
CA ARG A 72 -26.72 -3.06 4.39
C ARG A 72 -26.89 -4.57 4.32
N VAL A 73 -25.87 -5.26 3.87
CA VAL A 73 -25.76 -6.71 4.04
C VAL A 73 -25.59 -7.03 5.52
N THR A 74 -26.42 -7.91 6.05
CA THR A 74 -26.43 -8.29 7.47
C THR A 74 -25.99 -9.72 7.70
N ARG A 75 -26.41 -10.65 6.84
CA ARG A 75 -26.06 -12.09 6.90
C ARG A 75 -25.64 -12.58 5.52
N GLY A 76 -24.82 -13.63 5.50
CA GLY A 76 -24.32 -14.30 4.33
C GLY A 76 -23.43 -15.46 4.76
N ARG A 77 -22.52 -15.92 3.89
CA ARG A 77 -21.52 -16.93 4.23
C ARG A 77 -20.17 -16.52 3.65
N TRP A 78 -19.25 -16.13 4.51
CA TRP A 78 -17.94 -15.65 4.14
C TRP A 78 -16.84 -16.53 4.73
N LEU A 79 -15.92 -17.00 3.89
CA LEU A 79 -14.68 -17.59 4.33
C LEU A 79 -13.66 -16.46 4.54
N ASP A 80 -13.19 -16.29 5.77
CA ASP A 80 -12.08 -15.39 6.06
C ASP A 80 -10.75 -16.05 5.66
N PRO A 81 -10.03 -15.50 4.67
CA PRO A 81 -8.77 -16.09 4.25
C PRO A 81 -7.66 -15.98 5.30
N TYR A 82 -7.74 -15.02 6.23
CA TYR A 82 -6.72 -14.82 7.24
C TYR A 82 -6.76 -15.86 8.36
N THR A 83 -7.95 -16.38 8.67
CA THR A 83 -8.15 -17.32 9.78
C THR A 83 -8.64 -18.71 9.37
N ASP A 84 -9.03 -18.88 8.10
CA ASP A 84 -9.69 -20.09 7.57
C ASP A 84 -11.05 -20.39 8.25
N LYS A 85 -11.67 -19.39 8.87
CA LYS A 85 -12.97 -19.49 9.55
C LYS A 85 -14.10 -19.02 8.64
N ILE A 86 -15.29 -19.58 8.88
CA ILE A 86 -16.53 -19.17 8.20
C ILE A 86 -17.34 -18.27 9.13
N PHE A 87 -17.80 -17.14 8.58
CA PHE A 87 -18.65 -16.17 9.26
C PHE A 87 -20.01 -16.06 8.56
N PHE A 88 -21.07 -15.90 9.36
CA PHE A 88 -22.43 -15.77 8.85
C PHE A 88 -23.05 -14.38 9.12
N GLU A 89 -22.40 -13.57 9.95
CA GLU A 89 -22.87 -12.23 10.31
C GLU A 89 -21.85 -11.19 9.89
N SER A 90 -22.28 -10.25 9.02
CA SER A 90 -21.39 -9.20 8.49
C SER A 90 -20.79 -8.28 9.55
N ARG A 91 -21.45 -8.17 10.73
CA ARG A 91 -20.96 -7.36 11.85
C ARG A 91 -19.67 -7.90 12.49
N LEU A 92 -19.34 -9.18 12.26
CA LEU A 92 -18.12 -9.82 12.75
C LEU A 92 -16.93 -9.62 11.81
N LEU A 93 -17.20 -9.10 10.62
CA LEU A 93 -16.20 -8.87 9.57
C LEU A 93 -15.88 -7.37 9.42
N ASP A 94 -14.62 -7.09 9.10
CA ASP A 94 -14.19 -5.84 8.50
C ASP A 94 -13.87 -6.07 7.02
N ILE A 95 -13.94 -5.02 6.20
CA ILE A 95 -13.28 -5.00 4.91
C ILE A 95 -11.89 -4.41 5.14
N ASP A 96 -10.91 -5.29 5.04
CA ASP A 96 -9.49 -4.93 5.19
C ASP A 96 -8.89 -4.49 3.87
N HIS A 97 -8.05 -3.47 3.92
CA HIS A 97 -7.15 -3.15 2.83
C HIS A 97 -5.90 -4.04 2.94
N LEU A 98 -5.74 -4.99 2.01
CA LEU A 98 -4.60 -5.91 1.94
C LEU A 98 -3.28 -5.16 2.08
N VAL A 99 -3.09 -4.11 1.27
CA VAL A 99 -2.08 -3.08 1.47
C VAL A 99 -2.73 -1.93 2.24
N PRO A 100 -2.42 -1.75 3.53
CA PRO A 100 -3.06 -0.76 4.37
C PRO A 100 -2.91 0.67 3.82
N LEU A 101 -3.91 1.52 4.02
CA LEU A 101 -3.86 2.91 3.55
C LEU A 101 -2.67 3.67 4.11
N LYS A 102 -2.35 3.47 5.40
CA LYS A 102 -1.17 4.08 6.01
C LYS A 102 0.13 3.52 5.44
N TYR A 103 0.22 2.21 5.18
CA TYR A 103 1.37 1.62 4.51
C TYR A 103 1.60 2.28 3.14
N GLY A 104 0.53 2.45 2.36
CA GLY A 104 0.58 3.14 1.08
C GLY A 104 0.98 4.61 1.22
N TRP A 105 0.43 5.32 2.21
CA TRP A 105 0.76 6.71 2.51
C TRP A 105 2.26 6.91 2.72
N ASP A 106 2.85 6.11 3.59
CA ASP A 106 4.28 6.15 3.94
C ASP A 106 5.17 5.78 2.75
N ARG A 107 4.60 5.22 1.67
CA ARG A 107 5.30 4.74 0.46
C ARG A 107 4.92 5.46 -0.83
N GLY A 108 4.43 6.68 -0.71
CA GLY A 108 4.21 7.57 -1.86
C GLY A 108 2.75 7.96 -2.11
N ALA A 109 1.76 7.31 -1.48
CA ALA A 109 0.36 7.68 -1.69
C ALA A 109 0.01 9.10 -1.16
N HIS A 110 0.80 9.66 -0.25
CA HIS A 110 0.66 11.05 0.20
C HIS A 110 0.79 12.05 -0.96
N ALA A 111 1.60 11.74 -1.97
CA ALA A 111 1.80 12.58 -3.16
C ALA A 111 0.77 12.33 -4.28
N TRP A 112 -0.14 11.35 -4.14
CA TRP A 112 -1.14 11.08 -5.16
C TRP A 112 -2.25 12.13 -5.20
N THR A 113 -2.95 12.19 -6.34
CA THR A 113 -4.21 12.94 -6.42
C THR A 113 -5.27 12.30 -5.51
N ALA A 114 -6.25 13.10 -5.06
CA ALA A 114 -7.39 12.59 -4.28
C ALA A 114 -8.13 11.45 -5.03
N LYS A 115 -8.29 11.58 -6.35
CA LYS A 115 -8.89 10.54 -7.20
C LYS A 115 -8.13 9.20 -7.11
N LYS A 116 -6.79 9.23 -7.21
CA LYS A 116 -5.97 8.01 -7.13
C LYS A 116 -6.02 7.38 -5.73
N ARG A 117 -6.00 8.20 -4.66
CA ARG A 117 -6.17 7.71 -3.29
C ARG A 117 -7.53 7.06 -3.08
N HIS A 118 -8.59 7.68 -3.57
CA HIS A 118 -9.95 7.13 -3.50
C HIS A 118 -10.07 5.83 -4.30
N GLN A 119 -9.49 5.75 -5.49
CA GLN A 119 -9.43 4.50 -6.26
C GLN A 119 -8.72 3.39 -5.48
N PHE A 120 -7.56 3.67 -4.89
CA PHE A 120 -6.81 2.68 -4.10
C PHE A 120 -7.59 2.15 -2.90
N SER A 121 -8.34 3.02 -2.21
CA SER A 121 -9.14 2.65 -1.03
C SER A 121 -10.42 1.88 -1.38
N ASN A 122 -10.90 1.94 -2.62
CA ASN A 122 -12.11 1.27 -3.08
C ASN A 122 -11.84 0.18 -4.14
N ASP A 123 -10.57 -0.15 -4.41
CA ASP A 123 -10.23 -1.19 -5.39
C ASP A 123 -10.46 -2.59 -4.81
N PRO A 124 -11.37 -3.41 -5.38
CA PRO A 124 -11.62 -4.77 -4.90
C PRO A 124 -10.38 -5.66 -4.84
N ILE A 125 -9.36 -5.41 -5.68
CA ILE A 125 -8.11 -6.18 -5.66
C ILE A 125 -7.33 -5.98 -4.34
N ASN A 126 -7.57 -4.87 -3.64
CA ASN A 126 -6.97 -4.50 -2.37
C ASN A 126 -7.87 -4.81 -1.17
N LEU A 127 -9.03 -5.45 -1.36
CA LEU A 127 -10.05 -5.58 -0.32
C LEU A 127 -10.35 -7.05 0.01
N PHE A 128 -10.47 -7.34 1.31
CA PHE A 128 -10.87 -8.66 1.83
C PHE A 128 -11.88 -8.53 2.97
N ALA A 129 -12.87 -9.43 2.98
CA ALA A 129 -13.73 -9.61 4.15
C ALA A 129 -13.04 -10.53 5.16
N VAL A 130 -12.66 -9.99 6.32
CA VAL A 130 -11.86 -10.71 7.33
C VAL A 130 -12.40 -10.48 8.74
N GLU A 131 -12.04 -11.37 9.67
CA GLU A 131 -12.38 -11.25 11.09
C GLU A 131 -11.87 -9.92 11.68
N LYS A 132 -12.75 -9.15 12.33
CA LYS A 132 -12.42 -7.85 12.92
C LYS A 132 -11.22 -7.86 13.86
N SER A 133 -11.12 -8.89 14.70
CA SER A 133 -10.05 -9.00 15.69
C SER A 133 -8.69 -9.15 15.00
N VAL A 134 -8.62 -9.93 13.94
CA VAL A 134 -7.40 -10.20 13.17
C VAL A 134 -7.03 -8.99 12.29
N ASN A 135 -8.03 -8.29 11.73
CA ASN A 135 -7.80 -7.03 11.02
C ASN A 135 -7.16 -5.97 11.94
N ARG A 136 -7.64 -5.86 13.17
CA ARG A 136 -7.05 -4.93 14.16
C ARG A 136 -5.62 -5.30 14.52
N GLN A 137 -5.29 -6.60 14.63
CA GLN A 137 -3.91 -7.06 14.86
C GLN A 137 -3.00 -6.73 13.68
N LYS A 138 -3.50 -6.90 12.44
CA LYS A 138 -2.77 -6.52 11.22
C LYS A 138 -2.47 -5.02 11.18
N SER A 139 -3.43 -4.19 11.58
CA SER A 139 -3.25 -2.73 11.61
C SER A 139 -2.68 -2.18 10.29
N ALA A 140 -1.63 -1.36 10.34
CA ALA A 140 -0.94 -0.79 9.18
C ALA A 140 0.28 -1.61 8.72
N TYR A 141 0.45 -2.82 9.21
CA TYR A 141 1.62 -3.64 8.97
C TYR A 141 1.64 -4.24 7.55
N GLY A 142 2.83 -4.27 6.97
CA GLY A 142 3.12 -5.06 5.76
C GLY A 142 3.62 -6.47 6.10
N PRO A 143 3.96 -7.29 5.05
CA PRO A 143 4.31 -8.69 5.22
C PRO A 143 5.54 -8.96 6.08
N THR A 144 6.42 -8.00 6.25
CA THR A 144 7.62 -8.12 7.12
C THR A 144 7.32 -7.97 8.60
N GLN A 145 6.12 -7.51 8.96
CA GLN A 145 5.72 -7.22 10.34
C GLN A 145 4.53 -8.06 10.79
N TRP A 146 3.69 -8.47 9.84
CA TRP A 146 2.52 -9.28 10.11
C TRP A 146 2.20 -10.21 8.93
N LEU A 147 1.82 -11.43 9.25
CA LEU A 147 1.32 -12.43 8.30
C LEU A 147 0.02 -13.04 8.84
N PRO A 148 -0.90 -13.47 7.95
CA PRO A 148 -2.11 -14.15 8.37
C PRO A 148 -1.83 -15.36 9.27
N PRO A 149 -2.65 -15.59 10.32
CA PRO A 149 -2.59 -16.83 11.11
C PRO A 149 -2.72 -18.09 10.26
N ASN A 150 -3.57 -18.06 9.23
CA ASN A 150 -3.72 -19.13 8.26
C ASN A 150 -2.46 -19.29 7.40
N ILE A 151 -1.64 -20.27 7.74
CA ILE A 151 -0.36 -20.55 7.07
C ILE A 151 -0.58 -20.84 5.57
N LYS A 152 -1.67 -21.55 5.22
CA LYS A 152 -1.98 -21.90 3.82
C LYS A 152 -2.23 -20.69 2.93
N PHE A 153 -2.67 -19.58 3.53
CA PHE A 153 -2.94 -18.34 2.79
C PHE A 153 -1.71 -17.42 2.66
N ARG A 154 -0.64 -17.64 3.43
CA ARG A 154 0.51 -16.71 3.49
C ARG A 154 1.16 -16.46 2.14
N CYS A 155 1.36 -17.50 1.33
CA CYS A 155 1.89 -17.33 -0.01
C CYS A 155 0.99 -16.41 -0.85
N GLN A 156 -0.31 -16.69 -0.92
CA GLN A 156 -1.26 -15.88 -1.66
C GLN A 156 -1.35 -14.44 -1.12
N TYR A 157 -1.27 -14.26 0.20
CA TYR A 157 -1.24 -12.96 0.83
C TYR A 157 -0.04 -12.13 0.34
N ILE A 158 1.17 -12.71 0.37
CA ILE A 158 2.41 -12.03 -0.04
C ILE A 158 2.35 -11.65 -1.53
N LEU A 159 1.98 -12.60 -2.40
CA LEU A 159 1.90 -12.39 -3.84
C LEU A 159 0.88 -11.30 -4.20
N ARG A 160 -0.31 -11.34 -3.60
CA ARG A 160 -1.34 -10.31 -3.82
C ARG A 160 -0.91 -8.96 -3.27
N PHE A 161 -0.28 -8.92 -2.09
CA PHE A 161 0.26 -7.68 -1.52
C PHE A 161 1.26 -7.03 -2.47
N GLN A 162 2.24 -7.79 -2.97
CA GLN A 162 3.24 -7.28 -3.92
C GLN A 162 2.61 -6.85 -5.25
N ARG A 163 1.59 -7.55 -5.72
CA ARG A 163 0.83 -7.15 -6.91
C ARG A 163 0.18 -5.79 -6.75
N VAL A 164 -0.47 -5.53 -5.62
CA VAL A 164 -1.10 -4.22 -5.34
C VAL A 164 -0.05 -3.14 -5.21
N VAL A 165 1.04 -3.38 -4.48
CA VAL A 165 2.17 -2.45 -4.35
C VAL A 165 2.70 -2.04 -5.73
N LYS A 166 2.94 -3.01 -6.61
CA LYS A 166 3.41 -2.78 -7.98
C LYS A 166 2.39 -2.02 -8.83
N LEU A 167 1.11 -2.42 -8.78
CA LEU A 167 0.03 -1.82 -9.55
C LEU A 167 -0.12 -0.32 -9.25
N TYR A 168 0.01 0.04 -7.99
CA TYR A 168 -0.14 1.43 -7.55
C TYR A 168 1.17 2.23 -7.55
N GLY A 169 2.31 1.59 -7.84
CA GLY A 169 3.63 2.23 -7.87
C GLY A 169 4.09 2.70 -6.49
N LEU A 170 3.81 1.91 -5.45
CA LEU A 170 4.28 2.20 -4.09
C LEU A 170 5.75 1.83 -3.94
N SER A 171 6.51 2.67 -3.25
CA SER A 171 7.95 2.49 -3.06
C SER A 171 8.24 1.56 -1.88
N GLN A 172 9.13 0.59 -2.07
CA GLN A 172 9.65 -0.27 -1.02
C GLN A 172 11.18 -0.14 -0.98
N SER A 173 11.78 -0.17 0.21
CA SER A 173 13.24 -0.16 0.33
C SER A 173 13.84 -1.50 -0.12
N THR A 174 15.12 -1.48 -0.49
CA THR A 174 15.85 -2.71 -0.85
C THR A 174 15.84 -3.73 0.29
N ASP A 175 15.99 -3.29 1.54
CA ASP A 175 15.91 -4.15 2.72
C ASP A 175 14.52 -4.78 2.89
N GLU A 176 13.45 -3.99 2.69
CA GLU A 176 12.08 -4.49 2.75
C GLU A 176 11.82 -5.53 1.65
N LEU A 177 12.24 -5.25 0.42
CA LEU A 177 12.11 -6.19 -0.71
C LEU A 177 12.88 -7.48 -0.45
N HIS A 178 14.10 -7.40 0.10
CA HIS A 178 14.89 -8.59 0.45
C HIS A 178 14.17 -9.45 1.51
N LYS A 179 13.66 -8.84 2.59
CA LYS A 179 12.90 -9.54 3.63
C LYS A 179 11.63 -10.19 3.08
N ILE A 180 10.88 -9.47 2.23
CA ILE A 180 9.68 -10.03 1.60
C ILE A 180 10.05 -11.21 0.71
N GLY A 181 11.15 -11.14 -0.04
CA GLY A 181 11.64 -12.25 -0.86
C GLY A 181 11.96 -13.51 -0.02
N GLN A 182 12.57 -13.35 1.15
CA GLN A 182 12.83 -14.45 2.08
C GLN A 182 11.52 -15.08 2.59
N ILE A 183 10.55 -14.24 2.99
CA ILE A 183 9.25 -14.71 3.46
C ILE A 183 8.48 -15.42 2.33
N GLN A 184 8.52 -14.86 1.11
CA GLN A 184 7.92 -15.50 -0.06
C GLN A 184 8.55 -16.86 -0.34
N TYR A 185 9.86 -16.99 -0.30
CA TYR A 185 10.55 -18.25 -0.47
C TYR A 185 10.11 -19.28 0.59
N GLN A 186 9.94 -18.86 1.83
CA GLN A 186 9.53 -19.71 2.94
C GLN A 186 8.11 -20.30 2.77
N TYR A 187 7.18 -19.54 2.19
CA TYR A 187 5.75 -19.93 2.17
C TYR A 187 5.22 -20.29 0.79
N CYS A 188 5.98 -20.04 -0.29
CA CYS A 188 5.52 -20.29 -1.67
C CYS A 188 6.23 -21.48 -2.37
N ASN A 189 7.16 -22.17 -1.68
CA ASN A 189 7.85 -23.34 -2.20
C ASN A 189 7.44 -24.61 -1.49
#